data_1a6942de3aef9bc93790a1b96c4e4ecb
#
_entry.id   1a6942de3aef9bc93790a1b96c4e4ecb
#
_cell.length_a   1.000
_cell.length_b   1.000
_cell.length_c   1.000
_cell.angle_alpha   90.00
_cell.angle_beta   90.00
_cell.angle_gamma   90.00
#
_symmetry.space_group_name_H-M   'P 1'
#
loop_
_entity.id
_entity.type
_entity.pdbx_description
1 polymer ?
#
loop_
_entity_poly.entity_id
_entity_poly.type
_entity_poly.pdbx_seq_one_letter_code
_entity_poly.pdbx_strand_id
1 'polypeptide(L)'
;MTATLDAIDRQIVAHLGRDARTSNQQIAEQVGVTEGTVRARIKRMEESKQIRITAVSNIDRYSDAAIAYVWVEVERSEQAADVAQQMAAMKEFGFVGLMMGRFDILGITMVRNTEQLARFVHRHISTLEGVRRTESTLSVNFVKHDYRMSRIVA
;
A
#
# COMPACT_ATOMS: atom_id res chain seq x y z
N MET A 1 -21.34 1.79 -2.24
CA MET A 1 -21.03 2.32 -3.58
C MET A 1 -19.78 3.18 -3.46
N THR A 2 -18.67 2.75 -4.04
CA THR A 2 -17.43 3.53 -4.09
C THR A 2 -17.66 4.69 -5.05
N ALA A 3 -17.67 5.93 -4.54
CA ALA A 3 -17.80 7.12 -5.39
C ALA A 3 -16.58 7.16 -6.34
N THR A 4 -16.83 7.14 -7.63
CA THR A 4 -15.77 7.20 -8.64
C THR A 4 -15.21 8.63 -8.69
N LEU A 5 -13.89 8.80 -8.80
CA LEU A 5 -13.25 10.10 -9.00
C LEU A 5 -13.72 10.70 -10.35
N ASP A 6 -14.23 11.92 -10.33
CA ASP A 6 -14.55 12.64 -11.55
C ASP A 6 -13.28 13.21 -12.24
N ALA A 7 -13.44 13.91 -13.37
CA ALA A 7 -12.32 14.46 -14.12
C ALA A 7 -11.52 15.49 -13.30
N ILE A 8 -12.21 16.34 -12.54
CA ILE A 8 -11.59 17.37 -11.69
C ILE A 8 -10.85 16.70 -10.51
N ASP A 9 -11.47 15.69 -9.87
CA ASP A 9 -10.83 14.93 -8.79
C ASP A 9 -9.52 14.29 -9.28
N ARG A 10 -9.52 13.66 -10.45
CA ARG A 10 -8.32 13.06 -11.05
C ARG A 10 -7.22 14.08 -11.31
N GLN A 11 -7.57 15.29 -11.76
CA GLN A 11 -6.58 16.37 -11.95
C GLN A 11 -6.00 16.83 -10.62
N ILE A 12 -6.84 17.05 -9.59
CA ILE A 12 -6.38 17.40 -8.24
C ILE A 12 -5.43 16.33 -7.70
N VAL A 13 -5.80 15.04 -7.80
CA VAL A 13 -4.94 13.91 -7.37
C VAL A 13 -3.63 13.86 -8.15
N ALA A 14 -3.64 14.17 -9.45
CA ALA A 14 -2.43 14.23 -10.26
C ALA A 14 -1.46 15.34 -9.80
N HIS A 15 -1.98 16.52 -9.39
CA HIS A 15 -1.15 17.59 -8.82
C HIS A 15 -0.57 17.18 -7.48
N LEU A 16 -1.39 16.71 -6.55
CA LEU A 16 -0.95 16.23 -5.22
C LEU A 16 0.01 15.05 -5.31
N GLY A 17 -0.15 14.19 -6.31
CA GLY A 17 0.75 13.07 -6.56
C GLY A 17 2.13 13.48 -7.08
N ARG A 18 2.26 14.66 -7.68
CA ARG A 18 3.56 15.24 -8.07
C ARG A 18 4.22 15.93 -6.89
N ASP A 19 3.48 16.78 -6.21
CA ASP A 19 3.90 17.47 -5.00
C ASP A 19 2.70 17.71 -4.07
N ALA A 20 2.66 16.97 -2.97
CA ALA A 20 1.62 17.08 -1.96
C ALA A 20 1.63 18.44 -1.20
N ARG A 21 2.64 19.29 -1.43
CA ARG A 21 2.73 20.64 -0.85
C ARG A 21 2.15 21.71 -1.77
N THR A 22 1.71 21.37 -2.99
CA THR A 22 1.05 22.31 -3.90
C THR A 22 -0.16 22.92 -3.20
N SER A 23 -0.25 24.26 -3.18
CA SER A 23 -1.35 24.94 -2.51
C SER A 23 -2.68 24.73 -3.26
N ASN A 24 -3.78 24.74 -2.50
CA ASN A 24 -5.12 24.64 -3.11
C ASN A 24 -5.37 25.73 -4.15
N GLN A 25 -4.84 26.94 -3.94
CA GLN A 25 -4.93 28.04 -4.89
C GLN A 25 -4.22 27.70 -6.20
N GLN A 26 -2.98 27.20 -6.15
CA GLN A 26 -2.24 26.80 -7.34
C GLN A 26 -2.95 25.67 -8.12
N ILE A 27 -3.49 24.69 -7.40
CA ILE A 27 -4.28 23.63 -8.04
C ILE A 27 -5.53 24.22 -8.70
N ALA A 28 -6.24 25.11 -8.00
CA ALA A 28 -7.46 25.75 -8.50
C ALA A 28 -7.23 26.52 -9.81
N GLU A 29 -6.15 27.29 -9.89
CA GLU A 29 -5.75 28.03 -11.09
C GLU A 29 -5.48 27.09 -12.28
N GLN A 30 -4.82 25.95 -12.04
CA GLN A 30 -4.45 25.01 -13.11
C GLN A 30 -5.63 24.13 -13.56
N VAL A 31 -6.57 23.86 -12.67
CA VAL A 31 -7.75 23.02 -12.94
C VAL A 31 -8.95 23.83 -13.42
N GLY A 32 -8.91 25.17 -13.26
CA GLY A 32 -9.98 26.08 -13.69
C GLY A 32 -11.19 26.08 -12.74
N VAL A 33 -10.98 25.96 -11.44
CA VAL A 33 -12.02 25.99 -10.40
C VAL A 33 -11.63 26.95 -9.28
N THR A 34 -12.49 27.15 -8.27
CA THR A 34 -12.16 27.97 -7.10
C THR A 34 -11.33 27.19 -6.07
N GLU A 35 -10.53 27.89 -5.26
CA GLU A 35 -9.79 27.29 -4.14
C GLU A 35 -10.71 26.54 -3.18
N GLY A 36 -11.88 27.12 -2.87
CA GLY A 36 -12.88 26.47 -2.03
C GLY A 36 -13.37 25.14 -2.59
N THR A 37 -13.52 25.05 -3.93
CA THR A 37 -13.89 23.82 -4.62
C THR A 37 -12.79 22.76 -4.46
N VAL A 38 -11.53 23.12 -4.64
CA VAL A 38 -10.39 22.19 -4.46
C VAL A 38 -10.35 21.67 -3.04
N ARG A 39 -10.44 22.58 -2.04
CA ARG A 39 -10.43 22.21 -0.61
C ARG A 39 -11.56 21.24 -0.25
N ALA A 40 -12.77 21.52 -0.69
CA ALA A 40 -13.94 20.66 -0.44
C ALA A 40 -13.78 19.28 -1.06
N ARG A 41 -13.23 19.20 -2.30
CA ARG A 41 -13.01 17.95 -3.01
C ARG A 41 -11.91 17.11 -2.34
N ILE A 42 -10.79 17.70 -1.96
CA ILE A 42 -9.72 17.01 -1.21
C ILE A 42 -10.29 16.42 0.08
N LYS A 43 -10.99 17.24 0.88
CA LYS A 43 -11.60 16.79 2.13
C LYS A 43 -12.55 15.61 1.90
N ARG A 44 -13.43 15.69 0.91
CA ARG A 44 -14.36 14.61 0.56
C ARG A 44 -13.60 13.33 0.18
N MET A 45 -12.54 13.43 -0.63
CA MET A 45 -11.76 12.27 -1.07
C MET A 45 -10.99 11.63 0.10
N GLU A 46 -10.50 12.42 1.07
CA GLU A 46 -9.86 11.91 2.28
C GLU A 46 -10.88 11.23 3.21
N GLU A 47 -12.04 11.85 3.46
CA GLU A 47 -13.11 11.30 4.30
C GLU A 47 -13.68 9.99 3.72
N SER A 48 -13.79 9.90 2.39
CA SER A 48 -14.21 8.69 1.68
C SER A 48 -13.10 7.67 1.49
N LYS A 49 -11.89 7.93 2.03
CA LYS A 49 -10.68 7.07 1.91
C LYS A 49 -10.25 6.80 0.47
N GLN A 50 -10.63 7.65 -0.49
CA GLN A 50 -10.19 7.55 -1.88
C GLN A 50 -8.73 7.99 -2.05
N ILE A 51 -8.28 8.94 -1.23
CA ILE A 51 -6.88 9.36 -1.16
C ILE A 51 -6.42 9.44 0.31
N ARG A 52 -5.11 9.41 0.49
CA ARG A 52 -4.42 9.75 1.73
C ARG A 52 -3.20 10.59 1.40
N ILE A 53 -3.07 11.73 2.04
CA ILE A 53 -1.86 12.55 1.98
C ILE A 53 -0.93 12.09 3.11
N THR A 54 0.27 11.63 2.76
CA THR A 54 1.24 11.09 3.73
C THR A 54 2.67 11.37 3.27
N ALA A 55 3.61 11.35 4.22
CA ALA A 55 5.02 11.36 3.90
C ALA A 55 5.49 9.95 3.55
N VAL A 56 6.33 9.83 2.53
CA VAL A 56 6.98 8.58 2.15
C VAL A 56 8.46 8.69 2.49
N SER A 57 8.96 7.77 3.32
CA SER A 57 10.38 7.68 3.65
C SER A 57 11.13 6.92 2.57
N ASN A 58 12.35 7.38 2.26
CA ASN A 58 13.23 6.63 1.37
C ASN A 58 13.86 5.46 2.15
N ILE A 59 13.42 4.25 1.84
CA ILE A 59 13.84 3.02 2.52
C ILE A 59 15.33 2.73 2.30
N ASP A 60 15.89 3.10 1.15
CA ASP A 60 17.33 2.91 0.85
C ASP A 60 18.26 3.71 1.78
N ARG A 61 17.68 4.65 2.55
CA ARG A 61 18.42 5.43 3.56
C ARG A 61 18.39 4.82 4.96
N TYR A 62 17.65 3.73 5.14
CA TYR A 62 17.68 2.95 6.38
C TYR A 62 18.75 1.86 6.26
N SER A 63 19.91 2.09 6.87
CA SER A 63 21.10 1.22 6.78
C SER A 63 20.90 -0.17 7.38
N ASP A 64 19.89 -0.33 8.21
CA ASP A 64 19.62 -1.54 8.99
C ASP A 64 18.23 -2.14 8.74
N ALA A 65 17.61 -1.84 7.59
CA ALA A 65 16.29 -2.35 7.24
C ALA A 65 16.24 -2.83 5.78
N ALA A 66 15.55 -3.94 5.58
CA ALA A 66 15.23 -4.50 4.27
C ALA A 66 13.73 -4.73 4.14
N ILE A 67 13.19 -4.55 2.95
CA ILE A 67 11.81 -4.97 2.67
C ILE A 67 11.78 -6.48 2.46
N ALA A 68 10.84 -7.12 3.14
CA ALA A 68 10.51 -8.52 2.97
C ALA A 68 9.13 -8.69 2.36
N TYR A 69 9.04 -9.59 1.42
CA TYR A 69 7.81 -10.08 0.83
C TYR A 69 7.48 -11.42 1.43
N VAL A 70 6.31 -11.57 2.02
CA VAL A 70 5.81 -12.79 2.63
C VAL A 70 4.64 -13.29 1.80
N TRP A 71 4.86 -14.38 1.11
CA TRP A 71 3.88 -15.06 0.29
C TRP A 71 3.22 -16.16 1.08
N VAL A 72 1.90 -16.25 1.03
CA VAL A 72 1.12 -17.24 1.75
C VAL A 72 0.22 -17.99 0.79
N GLU A 73 0.25 -19.33 0.89
CA GLU A 73 -0.68 -20.25 0.28
C GLU A 73 -1.61 -20.78 1.38
N VAL A 74 -2.92 -20.71 1.17
CA VAL A 74 -3.91 -21.24 2.11
C VAL A 74 -4.33 -22.67 1.75
N GLU A 75 -4.87 -23.40 2.72
CA GLU A 75 -5.36 -24.77 2.49
C GLU A 75 -6.58 -24.79 1.57
N ARG A 76 -7.47 -23.80 1.73
CA ARG A 76 -8.69 -23.63 0.94
C ARG A 76 -8.88 -22.16 0.61
N SER A 77 -9.23 -21.86 -0.63
CA SER A 77 -9.35 -20.47 -1.15
C SER A 77 -10.32 -19.61 -0.33
N GLU A 78 -11.36 -20.21 0.28
CA GLU A 78 -12.32 -19.48 1.12
C GLU A 78 -11.67 -18.88 2.36
N GLN A 79 -10.55 -19.43 2.84
CA GLN A 79 -9.83 -18.96 4.03
C GLN A 79 -8.92 -17.77 3.73
N ALA A 80 -8.64 -17.47 2.46
CA ALA A 80 -7.67 -16.45 2.08
C ALA A 80 -8.05 -15.05 2.63
N ALA A 81 -9.32 -14.69 2.63
CA ALA A 81 -9.78 -13.39 3.13
C ALA A 81 -9.57 -13.28 4.64
N ASP A 82 -9.88 -14.32 5.40
CA ASP A 82 -9.75 -14.33 6.86
C ASP A 82 -8.28 -14.30 7.30
N VAL A 83 -7.43 -15.10 6.63
CA VAL A 83 -5.98 -15.08 6.89
C VAL A 83 -5.39 -13.72 6.53
N ALA A 84 -5.79 -13.13 5.38
CA ALA A 84 -5.32 -11.80 4.99
C ALA A 84 -5.74 -10.72 5.99
N GLN A 85 -6.95 -10.79 6.55
CA GLN A 85 -7.40 -9.86 7.59
C GLN A 85 -6.60 -10.00 8.89
N GLN A 86 -6.29 -11.22 9.31
CA GLN A 86 -5.45 -11.46 10.48
C GLN A 86 -4.03 -10.89 10.25
N MET A 87 -3.45 -11.10 9.08
CA MET A 87 -2.16 -10.49 8.72
C MET A 87 -2.24 -8.97 8.68
N ALA A 88 -3.29 -8.38 8.10
CA ALA A 88 -3.48 -6.93 8.02
C ALA A 88 -3.66 -6.25 9.39
N ALA A 89 -4.11 -6.98 10.41
CA ALA A 89 -4.20 -6.49 11.78
C ALA A 89 -2.83 -6.41 12.49
N MET A 90 -1.79 -7.07 11.94
CA MET A 90 -0.43 -7.03 12.49
C MET A 90 0.25 -5.72 12.06
N LYS A 91 0.77 -4.97 13.05
CA LYS A 91 1.46 -3.68 12.81
C LYS A 91 2.75 -3.80 11.99
N GLU A 92 3.31 -4.99 11.93
CA GLU A 92 4.53 -5.31 11.18
C GLU A 92 4.32 -5.25 9.68
N PHE A 93 3.10 -5.45 9.18
CA PHE A 93 2.81 -5.34 7.76
C PHE A 93 2.43 -3.91 7.36
N GLY A 94 3.13 -3.37 6.38
CA GLY A 94 2.77 -2.13 5.70
C GLY A 94 1.78 -2.33 4.56
N PHE A 95 1.70 -3.56 4.03
CA PHE A 95 0.79 -3.95 2.97
C PHE A 95 0.38 -5.41 3.15
N VAL A 96 -0.89 -5.70 2.92
CA VAL A 96 -1.41 -7.07 2.77
C VAL A 96 -2.44 -7.05 1.64
N GLY A 97 -2.32 -7.96 0.70
CA GLY A 97 -3.24 -8.07 -0.44
C GLY A 97 -3.55 -9.51 -0.81
N LEU A 98 -4.76 -9.75 -1.29
CA LEU A 98 -5.15 -11.00 -1.93
C LEU A 98 -4.55 -11.03 -3.34
N MET A 99 -4.07 -12.18 -3.76
CA MET A 99 -3.35 -12.37 -5.00
C MET A 99 -4.08 -13.39 -5.89
N MET A 100 -3.92 -13.25 -7.18
CA MET A 100 -4.29 -14.28 -8.16
C MET A 100 -3.00 -14.90 -8.69
N GLY A 101 -2.83 -16.21 -8.53
CA GLY A 101 -1.66 -16.92 -9.02
C GLY A 101 -1.25 -18.06 -8.09
N ARG A 102 0.06 -18.29 -7.98
CA ARG A 102 0.63 -19.38 -7.17
C ARG A 102 0.36 -19.24 -5.67
N PHE A 103 0.33 -18.02 -5.17
CA PHE A 103 0.07 -17.70 -3.76
C PHE A 103 -1.22 -16.89 -3.66
N ASP A 104 -1.92 -17.04 -2.56
CA ASP A 104 -3.21 -16.42 -2.30
C ASP A 104 -3.08 -15.06 -1.64
N ILE A 105 -1.99 -14.84 -0.86
CA ILE A 105 -1.78 -13.60 -0.11
C ILE A 105 -0.34 -13.13 -0.25
N LEU A 106 -0.16 -11.82 -0.36
CA LEU A 106 1.12 -11.13 -0.24
C LEU A 106 1.08 -10.17 0.95
N GLY A 107 2.01 -10.33 1.89
CA GLY A 107 2.34 -9.35 2.91
C GLY A 107 3.67 -8.67 2.61
N ILE A 108 3.78 -7.35 2.85
CA ILE A 108 5.03 -6.61 2.74
C ILE A 108 5.36 -6.02 4.12
N THR A 109 6.56 -6.30 4.60
CA THR A 109 7.05 -5.85 5.90
C THR A 109 8.48 -5.35 5.81
N MET A 110 8.95 -4.66 6.84
CA MET A 110 10.36 -4.28 6.99
C MET A 110 10.99 -5.10 8.11
N VAL A 111 12.19 -5.61 7.84
CA VAL A 111 12.97 -6.40 8.80
C VAL A 111 14.43 -5.96 8.79
N ARG A 112 15.15 -6.20 9.88
CA ARG A 112 16.59 -5.88 9.97
C ARG A 112 17.47 -6.92 9.32
N ASN A 113 17.04 -8.19 9.36
CA ASN A 113 17.81 -9.31 8.82
C ASN A 113 16.92 -10.54 8.57
N THR A 114 17.52 -11.54 7.93
CA THR A 114 16.85 -12.80 7.59
C THR A 114 16.39 -13.58 8.81
N GLU A 115 17.12 -13.52 9.92
CA GLU A 115 16.78 -14.23 11.15
C GLU A 115 15.50 -13.66 11.79
N GLN A 116 15.37 -12.33 11.81
CA GLN A 116 14.16 -11.66 12.27
C GLN A 116 12.95 -12.04 11.39
N LEU A 117 13.14 -12.05 10.06
CA LEU A 117 12.10 -12.47 9.13
C LEU A 117 11.66 -13.91 9.39
N ALA A 118 12.62 -14.83 9.48
CA ALA A 118 12.33 -16.25 9.70
C ALA A 118 11.56 -16.48 11.02
N ARG A 119 12.00 -15.83 12.11
CA ARG A 119 11.30 -15.89 13.40
C ARG A 119 9.88 -15.32 13.31
N PHE A 120 9.71 -14.18 12.65
CA PHE A 120 8.41 -13.53 12.49
C PHE A 120 7.45 -14.42 11.70
N VAL A 121 7.87 -14.89 10.54
CA VAL A 121 7.03 -15.75 9.68
C VAL A 121 6.68 -17.06 10.40
N HIS A 122 7.66 -17.73 11.01
CA HIS A 122 7.43 -19.00 11.69
C HIS A 122 6.48 -18.86 12.89
N ARG A 123 6.62 -17.78 13.69
CA ARG A 123 5.84 -17.62 14.91
C ARG A 123 4.44 -17.06 14.68
N HIS A 124 4.27 -16.21 13.67
CA HIS A 124 3.07 -15.42 13.54
C HIS A 124 2.27 -15.71 12.26
N ILE A 125 2.92 -16.22 11.21
CA ILE A 125 2.24 -16.44 9.93
C ILE A 125 1.98 -17.92 9.69
N SER A 126 3.02 -18.76 9.80
CA SER A 126 2.88 -20.22 9.55
C SER A 126 2.00 -20.92 10.58
N THR A 127 1.68 -20.27 11.70
CA THR A 127 0.81 -20.81 12.77
C THR A 127 -0.65 -20.36 12.63
N LEU A 128 -0.97 -19.49 11.69
CA LEU A 128 -2.34 -19.07 11.44
C LEU A 128 -3.15 -20.25 10.88
N GLU A 129 -4.36 -20.42 11.39
CA GLU A 129 -5.27 -21.44 10.88
C GLU A 129 -5.58 -21.19 9.40
N GLY A 130 -5.51 -22.24 8.60
CA GLY A 130 -5.72 -22.19 7.16
C GLY A 130 -4.48 -21.86 6.34
N VAL A 131 -3.34 -21.55 6.96
CA VAL A 131 -2.07 -21.38 6.23
C VAL A 131 -1.47 -22.75 5.91
N ARG A 132 -1.35 -23.03 4.62
CA ARG A 132 -0.72 -24.26 4.11
C ARG A 132 0.79 -24.11 3.98
N ARG A 133 1.24 -22.99 3.43
CA ARG A 133 2.65 -22.75 3.12
C ARG A 133 2.97 -21.26 3.13
N THR A 134 4.17 -20.95 3.56
CA THR A 134 4.74 -19.60 3.47
C THR A 134 6.05 -19.62 2.68
N GLU A 135 6.28 -18.57 1.91
CA GLU A 135 7.56 -18.31 1.24
C GLU A 135 7.94 -16.86 1.52
N SER A 136 9.21 -16.58 1.73
CA SER A 136 9.67 -15.22 2.04
C SER A 136 10.85 -14.83 1.17
N THR A 137 10.83 -13.59 0.69
CA THR A 137 11.88 -13.02 -0.14
C THR A 137 12.30 -11.68 0.41
N LEU A 138 13.61 -11.43 0.51
CA LEU A 138 14.16 -10.11 0.85
C LEU A 138 14.49 -9.35 -0.42
N SER A 139 14.14 -8.06 -0.46
CA SER A 139 14.64 -7.16 -1.48
C SER A 139 16.09 -6.80 -1.18
N VAL A 140 16.94 -6.93 -2.18
CA VAL A 140 18.36 -6.59 -2.08
C VAL A 140 18.62 -5.13 -2.46
N ASN A 141 17.84 -4.60 -3.41
CA ASN A 141 17.97 -3.23 -3.90
C ASN A 141 16.68 -2.81 -4.63
N PHE A 142 16.36 -1.52 -4.58
CA PHE A 142 15.26 -0.94 -5.32
C PHE A 142 15.79 -0.10 -6.49
N VAL A 143 15.48 -0.52 -7.71
CA VAL A 143 15.83 0.23 -8.93
C VAL A 143 14.88 1.39 -9.14
N LYS A 144 13.65 1.26 -8.66
CA LYS A 144 12.60 2.31 -8.72
C LYS A 144 11.70 2.24 -7.50
N HIS A 145 11.52 3.38 -6.86
CA HIS A 145 10.61 3.57 -5.74
C HIS A 145 9.61 4.67 -6.09
N ASP A 146 8.51 4.31 -6.72
CA ASP A 146 7.43 5.24 -7.03
C ASP A 146 6.11 4.67 -6.53
N TYR A 147 5.63 5.17 -5.39
CA TYR A 147 4.36 4.74 -4.81
C TYR A 147 3.12 5.37 -5.46
N ARG A 148 3.33 6.22 -6.47
CA ARG A 148 2.24 6.85 -7.24
C ARG A 148 1.66 5.86 -8.25
N MET A 149 0.99 4.82 -7.77
CA MET A 149 0.35 3.78 -8.58
C MET A 149 -0.94 4.29 -9.25
N SER A 150 -0.87 5.47 -9.88
CA SER A 150 -2.04 6.11 -10.51
C SER A 150 -2.21 5.76 -11.99
N ARG A 151 -1.28 4.99 -12.57
CA ARG A 151 -1.34 4.60 -13.98
C ARG A 151 -1.67 3.12 -14.11
N ILE A 152 -2.83 2.85 -14.69
CA ILE A 152 -3.22 1.49 -15.07
C ILE A 152 -2.45 1.15 -16.35
N VAL A 153 -1.91 -0.08 -16.40
CA VAL A 153 -1.29 -0.62 -17.61
C VAL A 153 -2.40 -0.80 -18.65
N ALA A 154 -2.23 -0.13 -19.81
CA ALA A 154 -3.15 -0.22 -20.94
C ALA A 154 -2.88 -1.48 -21.77
#